data_1264bb26168a36c3e48b7c93f6f7510b
#
_entry.id   1264bb26168a36c3e48b7c93f6f7510b
#
_cell.length_a   1.000
_cell.length_b   1.000
_cell.length_c   1.000
_cell.angle_alpha   90.00
_cell.angle_beta   90.00
_cell.angle_gamma   90.00
#
_symmetry.space_group_name_H-M   'P 1'
#
loop_
_entity.id
_entity.type
_entity.pdbx_description
1 polymer ?
#
loop_
_entity_poly.entity_id
_entity_poly.type
_entity_poly.pdbx_seq_one_letter_code
_entity_poly.pdbx_strand_id
1 'polypeptide(L)'
;MASKFDLEDWIIEALKQNGGSAKLLRVSEFIWRNHRDELERSIPLLYIWQYETRWAATRLRKKGLLKAAVVSPKGVWELQESDC
;
A
#
# COMPACT_ATOMS: atom_id res chain seq x y z
N MET A 1 -10.52 9.22 11.91
CA MET A 1 -9.29 8.52 12.30
C MET A 1 -8.97 7.42 11.28
N ALA A 2 -7.72 7.30 10.91
CA ALA A 2 -7.31 6.28 9.97
C ALA A 2 -7.27 4.90 10.63
N SER A 3 -7.53 3.86 9.85
CA SER A 3 -7.44 2.48 10.30
C SER A 3 -6.48 1.72 9.38
N LYS A 4 -6.14 0.48 9.76
CA LYS A 4 -5.27 -0.35 8.92
C LYS A 4 -5.88 -0.60 7.53
N PHE A 5 -7.19 -0.51 7.38
CA PHE A 5 -7.85 -0.71 6.09
C PHE A 5 -7.67 0.49 5.16
N ASP A 6 -7.41 1.68 5.70
CA ASP A 6 -7.11 2.85 4.87
C ASP A 6 -5.78 2.68 4.16
N LEU A 7 -4.87 1.88 4.71
CA LEU A 7 -3.60 1.59 4.07
C LEU A 7 -3.78 0.92 2.71
N GLU A 8 -4.84 0.14 2.52
CA GLU A 8 -5.12 -0.48 1.22
C GLU A 8 -5.33 0.59 0.15
N ASP A 9 -6.14 1.60 0.45
CA ASP A 9 -6.40 2.69 -0.49
C ASP A 9 -5.14 3.52 -0.73
N TRP A 10 -4.36 3.75 0.30
CA TRP A 10 -3.12 4.52 0.19
C TRP A 10 -2.06 3.80 -0.63
N ILE A 11 -2.00 2.47 -0.56
CA ILE A 11 -1.11 1.67 -1.40
C ILE A 11 -1.52 1.82 -2.87
N ILE A 12 -2.81 1.69 -3.17
CA ILE A 12 -3.33 1.83 -4.54
C ILE A 12 -2.98 3.22 -5.07
N GLU A 13 -3.22 4.25 -4.26
CA GLU A 13 -2.91 5.62 -4.62
C GLU A 13 -1.42 5.81 -4.94
N ALA A 14 -0.55 5.26 -4.08
CA ALA A 14 0.89 5.34 -4.27
C ALA A 14 1.33 4.66 -5.57
N LEU A 15 0.77 3.49 -5.86
CA LEU A 15 1.12 2.75 -7.07
C LEU A 15 0.63 3.48 -8.32
N LYS A 16 -0.55 4.07 -8.28
CA LYS A 16 -1.06 4.87 -9.41
C LYS A 16 -0.16 6.06 -9.69
N GLN A 17 0.33 6.72 -8.65
CA GLN A 17 1.24 7.85 -8.79
C GLN A 17 2.61 7.45 -9.34
N ASN A 18 2.98 6.19 -9.20
CA ASN A 18 4.25 5.67 -9.67
C ASN A 18 4.13 4.83 -10.96
N GLY A 19 3.06 5.03 -11.71
CA GLY A 19 2.89 4.35 -12.99
C GLY A 19 2.42 2.91 -12.89
N GLY A 20 1.90 2.50 -11.75
CA GLY A 20 1.32 1.17 -11.55
C GLY A 20 2.19 0.19 -10.79
N SER A 21 3.44 0.52 -10.51
CA SER A 21 4.32 -0.35 -9.74
C SER A 21 5.34 0.45 -8.94
N ALA A 22 5.74 -0.06 -7.79
CA ALA A 22 6.76 0.56 -6.96
C ALA A 22 7.26 -0.42 -5.91
N LYS A 23 8.46 -0.15 -5.39
CA LYS A 23 9.01 -0.91 -4.29
C LYS A 23 8.37 -0.46 -2.97
N LEU A 24 8.41 -1.33 -1.98
CA LEU A 24 7.88 -1.06 -0.65
C LEU A 24 8.37 0.29 -0.09
N LEU A 25 9.65 0.58 -0.25
CA LEU A 25 10.21 1.84 0.26
C LEU A 25 9.52 3.05 -0.36
N ARG A 26 9.30 3.02 -1.67
CA ARG A 26 8.65 4.12 -2.37
C ARG A 26 7.19 4.28 -1.92
N VAL A 27 6.49 3.17 -1.75
CA VAL A 27 5.11 3.18 -1.25
C VAL A 27 5.07 3.76 0.16
N SER A 28 6.00 3.35 1.01
CA SER A 28 6.07 3.85 2.39
C SER A 28 6.36 5.36 2.42
N GLU A 29 7.26 5.84 1.58
CA GLU A 29 7.55 7.27 1.48
C GLU A 29 6.31 8.05 1.07
N PHE A 30 5.56 7.54 0.09
CA PHE A 30 4.34 8.17 -0.38
C PHE A 30 3.30 8.29 0.74
N ILE A 31 3.09 7.18 1.46
CA ILE A 31 2.13 7.15 2.56
C ILE A 31 2.52 8.15 3.65
N TRP A 32 3.78 8.14 4.06
CA TRP A 32 4.26 9.05 5.08
C TRP A 32 4.12 10.50 4.65
N ARG A 33 4.48 10.81 3.40
CA ARG A 33 4.45 12.17 2.89
C ARG A 33 3.03 12.73 2.75
N ASN A 34 2.08 11.89 2.34
CA ASN A 34 0.73 12.34 2.02
C ASN A 34 -0.29 12.08 3.13
N HIS A 35 -0.02 11.14 4.03
CA HIS A 35 -0.97 10.73 5.06
C HIS A 35 -0.39 10.81 6.48
N ARG A 36 0.70 11.54 6.64
CA ARG A 36 1.36 11.68 7.92
C ARG A 36 0.43 12.19 9.01
N ASP A 37 -0.34 13.23 8.71
CA ASP A 37 -1.24 13.82 9.69
C ASP A 37 -2.28 12.81 10.17
N GLU A 38 -2.81 12.01 9.25
CA GLU A 38 -3.79 11.00 9.60
C GLU A 38 -3.16 9.90 10.46
N LEU A 39 -1.92 9.51 10.14
CA LEU A 39 -1.19 8.53 10.93
C LEU A 39 -0.90 9.06 12.33
N GLU A 40 -0.46 10.30 12.45
CA GLU A 40 -0.14 10.90 13.73
C GLU A 40 -1.36 11.01 14.64
N ARG A 41 -2.55 11.15 14.07
CA ARG A 41 -3.79 11.21 14.84
C ARG A 41 -4.38 9.86 15.17
N SER A 42 -3.79 8.79 14.64
CA SER A 42 -4.35 7.43 14.73
C SER A 42 -3.41 6.50 15.48
N ILE A 43 -3.22 6.76 16.75
CA ILE A 43 -2.51 5.86 17.64
C ILE A 43 -3.47 4.69 17.97
N PRO A 44 -3.08 3.43 17.86
CA PRO A 44 -1.72 2.90 17.70
C PRO A 44 -1.23 2.72 16.25
N LEU A 45 -2.02 3.09 15.25
CA LEU A 45 -1.62 2.90 13.85
C LEU A 45 -0.28 3.59 13.54
N LEU A 46 -0.04 4.75 14.17
CA LEU A 46 1.23 5.46 14.02
C LEU A 46 2.45 4.58 14.29
N TYR A 47 2.32 3.63 15.21
CA TYR A 47 3.44 2.77 15.61
C TYR A 47 3.53 1.48 14.80
N ILE A 48 2.46 1.09 14.11
CA ILE A 48 2.40 -0.20 13.44
C ILE A 48 2.11 -0.09 11.93
N TRP A 49 1.98 1.12 11.40
CA TRP A 49 1.52 1.30 10.02
C TRP A 49 2.43 0.62 8.99
N GLN A 50 3.74 0.59 9.22
CA GLN A 50 4.65 -0.06 8.27
C GLN A 50 4.42 -1.56 8.22
N TYR A 51 4.21 -2.17 9.38
CA TYR A 51 3.88 -3.58 9.48
C TYR A 51 2.51 -3.86 8.83
N GLU A 52 1.52 -3.05 9.16
CA GLU A 52 0.16 -3.21 8.62
C GLU A 52 0.11 -2.97 7.12
N THR A 53 1.02 -2.14 6.58
CA THR A 53 1.10 -1.90 5.14
C THR A 53 1.41 -3.20 4.38
N ARG A 54 2.26 -4.04 4.92
CA ARG A 54 2.55 -5.34 4.30
C ARG A 54 1.33 -6.26 4.29
N TRP A 55 0.58 -6.27 5.38
CA TRP A 55 -0.65 -7.05 5.46
C TRP A 55 -1.72 -6.48 4.53
N ALA A 56 -1.78 -5.17 4.40
CA ALA A 56 -2.68 -4.53 3.46
C ALA A 56 -2.39 -4.99 2.03
N ALA A 57 -1.12 -5.06 1.65
CA ALA A 57 -0.73 -5.57 0.34
C ALA A 57 -1.19 -7.02 0.14
N THR A 58 -1.07 -7.85 1.16
CA THR A 58 -1.54 -9.23 1.11
C THR A 58 -3.05 -9.29 0.87
N ARG A 59 -3.81 -8.46 1.58
CA ARG A 59 -5.26 -8.38 1.38
C ARG A 59 -5.61 -7.93 -0.04
N LEU A 60 -4.88 -6.94 -0.57
CA LEU A 60 -5.09 -6.46 -1.94
C LEU A 60 -4.82 -7.54 -2.97
N ARG A 61 -3.81 -8.38 -2.74
CA ARG A 61 -3.53 -9.52 -3.63
C ARG A 61 -4.67 -10.51 -3.61
N LYS A 62 -5.23 -10.79 -2.45
CA LYS A 62 -6.38 -11.70 -2.31
C LYS A 62 -7.60 -11.15 -3.01
N LYS A 63 -7.76 -9.83 -3.04
CA LYS A 63 -8.87 -9.17 -3.73
C LYS A 63 -8.64 -9.05 -5.24
N GLY A 64 -7.45 -9.39 -5.72
CA GLY A 64 -7.12 -9.30 -7.13
C GLY A 64 -6.74 -7.89 -7.58
N LEU A 65 -6.46 -6.98 -6.66
CA LEU A 65 -6.10 -5.60 -6.98
C LEU A 65 -4.60 -5.40 -7.17
N LEU A 66 -3.80 -6.28 -6.60
CA LEU A 66 -2.35 -6.33 -6.83
C LEU A 66 -1.98 -7.67 -7.45
N LYS A 67 -0.94 -7.67 -8.28
CA LYS A 67 -0.42 -8.89 -8.87
C LYS A 67 0.18 -9.77 -7.79
N ALA A 68 0.12 -11.08 -7.99
CA ALA A 68 0.70 -12.04 -7.06
C ALA A 68 2.20 -11.83 -6.93
N ALA A 69 2.75 -12.12 -5.75
CA ALA A 69 4.17 -11.93 -5.49
C ALA A 69 5.07 -12.71 -6.45
N VAL A 70 4.61 -13.87 -6.92
CA VAL A 70 5.40 -14.71 -7.85
C VAL A 70 5.46 -14.13 -9.25
N VAL A 71 4.54 -13.22 -9.60
CA VAL A 71 4.48 -12.59 -10.93
C VAL A 71 5.33 -11.33 -10.98
N SER A 72 5.38 -10.58 -9.88
CA SER A 72 6.11 -9.33 -9.80
C SER A 72 7.57 -9.56 -9.44
N PRO A 73 8.49 -8.65 -9.87
CA PRO A 73 9.86 -8.71 -9.41
C PRO A 73 9.94 -8.65 -7.88
N LYS A 74 10.96 -9.27 -7.32
CA LYS A 74 11.13 -9.32 -5.87
C LYS A 74 11.17 -7.91 -5.27
N GLY A 75 10.34 -7.70 -4.26
CA GLY A 75 10.26 -6.42 -3.55
C GLY A 75 9.46 -5.35 -4.27
N VAL A 76 8.85 -5.67 -5.40
CA VAL A 76 8.03 -4.72 -6.16
C VAL A 76 6.56 -5.10 -6.05
N TRP A 77 5.72 -4.10 -5.79
CA TRP A 77 4.27 -4.26 -5.80
C TRP A 77 3.73 -3.66 -7.08
N GLU A 78 2.86 -4.39 -7.77
CA GLU A 78 2.27 -3.95 -9.03
C GLU A 78 0.77 -4.03 -8.98
N LEU A 79 0.11 -3.02 -9.53
CA LEU A 79 -1.34 -3.04 -9.69
C LEU A 79 -1.72 -4.11 -10.71
N GLN A 80 -2.78 -4.85 -10.41
CA GLN A 80 -3.36 -5.79 -11.36
C GLN A 80 -4.14 -4.97 -12.39
N GLU A 81 -3.83 -5.15 -13.66
CA GLU A 81 -4.59 -4.50 -14.70
C GLU A 81 -5.98 -5.11 -14.76
N SER A 82 -6.99 -4.27 -14.74
CA SER A 82 -8.34 -4.76 -14.97
C SER A 82 -8.58 -4.82 -16.46
N ASP A 83 -8.85 -6.01 -16.95
CA ASP A 83 -9.27 -6.20 -18.32
C ASP A 83 -10.73 -5.77 -18.41
N CYS A 84 -10.93 -4.55 -18.81
CA CYS A 84 -12.28 -4.10 -19.09
C CYS A 84 -12.67 -4.47 -20.49
#